data_66d3bd399d4fca76beb19465a07e5ca7
#
_entry.id   66d3bd399d4fca76beb19465a07e5ca7
#
_cell.length_a   1.000
_cell.length_b   1.000
_cell.length_c   1.000
_cell.angle_alpha   90.00
_cell.angle_beta   90.00
_cell.angle_gamma   90.00
#
_symmetry.space_group_name_H-M   'P 1'
#
loop_
_entity.id
_entity.type
_entity.pdbx_description
1 polymer ?
#
loop_
_entity_poly.entity_id
_entity_poly.type
_entity_poly.pdbx_seq_one_letter_code
_entity_poly.pdbx_strand_id
1 'polypeptide(L)'
;MGQKVNPHGLRVGVIKDWDSKWYADAEFSEYLVEDYNIREFLKKKLYSAGVSKIEIERASDRVKVVIYTAKPGVVIGKGGAEIEITKQELAKLTDKKVMIDIKEIKRPDRDAQLVAENIAQQLENRISFRRAMKSCMGRTMKAGALGIKAACSGRLGGADIARTEFYSEGTIPLQTLRADIDYGFAEADTTYGKVGVKVWIYKGEILPTKGEPVEGSDK
;
A
#
# COMPACT_ATOMS: atom_id res chain seq x y z
N MET A 1 -13.76 18.79 -14.09
CA MET A 1 -12.42 18.19 -13.86
C MET A 1 -12.50 16.70 -14.12
N GLY A 2 -11.56 16.11 -14.86
CA GLY A 2 -11.58 14.69 -15.20
C GLY A 2 -11.27 13.76 -14.02
N GLN A 3 -11.67 12.49 -14.15
CA GLN A 3 -11.34 11.43 -13.21
C GLN A 3 -9.82 11.24 -13.11
N LYS A 4 -9.30 11.05 -11.90
CA LYS A 4 -7.87 10.78 -11.68
C LYS A 4 -7.63 9.27 -11.65
N VAL A 5 -6.66 8.83 -12.42
CA VAL A 5 -6.22 7.42 -12.47
C VAL A 5 -5.32 7.11 -11.27
N ASN A 6 -5.33 5.86 -10.81
CA ASN A 6 -4.40 5.40 -9.77
C ASN A 6 -2.95 5.56 -10.28
N PRO A 7 -2.08 6.28 -9.54
CA PRO A 7 -0.70 6.53 -9.97
C PRO A 7 0.13 5.25 -10.16
N HIS A 8 -0.15 4.20 -9.38
CA HIS A 8 0.51 2.91 -9.53
C HIS A 8 0.12 2.26 -10.87
N GLY A 9 -1.19 2.15 -11.15
CA GLY A 9 -1.68 1.57 -12.40
C GLY A 9 -1.20 2.30 -13.66
N LEU A 10 -1.06 3.65 -13.61
CA LEU A 10 -0.53 4.44 -14.70
C LEU A 10 0.95 4.11 -15.02
N ARG A 11 1.71 3.61 -14.04
CA ARG A 11 3.16 3.35 -14.14
C ARG A 11 3.53 1.88 -14.24
N VAL A 12 2.55 0.99 -14.24
CA VAL A 12 2.79 -0.45 -14.46
C VAL A 12 3.35 -0.65 -15.86
N GLY A 13 4.42 -1.45 -15.96
CA GLY A 13 5.15 -1.68 -17.20
C GLY A 13 6.14 -0.57 -17.59
N VAL A 14 6.21 0.54 -16.85
CA VAL A 14 7.18 1.63 -17.06
C VAL A 14 8.22 1.63 -15.94
N ILE A 15 7.78 1.88 -14.71
CA ILE A 15 8.65 1.94 -13.51
C ILE A 15 8.12 1.10 -12.34
N LYS A 16 6.90 0.60 -12.44
CA LYS A 16 6.26 -0.25 -11.42
C LYS A 16 5.93 -1.61 -12.02
N ASP A 17 5.95 -2.61 -11.17
CA ASP A 17 5.58 -3.99 -11.50
C ASP A 17 4.25 -4.35 -10.81
N TRP A 18 3.70 -5.49 -11.22
CA TRP A 18 2.47 -6.06 -10.64
C TRP A 18 2.69 -6.57 -9.22
N ASP A 19 1.64 -6.51 -8.41
CA ASP A 19 1.65 -7.08 -7.05
C ASP A 19 1.41 -8.59 -7.06
N SER A 20 0.74 -9.10 -8.10
CA SER A 20 0.57 -10.51 -8.37
C SER A 20 1.43 -10.90 -9.56
N LYS A 21 2.42 -11.79 -9.33
CA LYS A 21 3.42 -12.21 -10.32
C LYS A 21 3.17 -13.65 -10.72
N TRP A 22 2.18 -13.84 -11.59
CA TRP A 22 1.83 -15.15 -12.15
C TRP A 22 1.06 -14.99 -13.45
N TYR A 23 1.02 -16.05 -14.23
CA TYR A 23 0.25 -16.17 -15.45
C TYR A 23 -0.64 -17.41 -15.36
N ALA A 24 -1.90 -17.32 -15.77
CA ALA A 24 -2.84 -18.44 -15.88
C ALA A 24 -3.88 -18.15 -16.95
N ASP A 25 -4.34 -19.19 -17.63
CA ASP A 25 -5.42 -19.11 -18.63
C ASP A 25 -6.76 -19.54 -18.00
N ALA A 26 -7.01 -20.84 -17.87
CA ALA A 26 -8.27 -21.40 -17.36
C ALA A 26 -8.49 -21.12 -15.86
N GLU A 27 -7.44 -21.17 -15.05
CA GLU A 27 -7.48 -21.00 -13.59
C GLU A 27 -7.39 -19.53 -13.12
N PHE A 28 -7.43 -18.57 -14.07
CA PHE A 28 -7.25 -17.14 -13.76
C PHE A 28 -8.23 -16.64 -12.71
N SER A 29 -9.51 -16.98 -12.84
CA SER A 29 -10.57 -16.53 -11.93
C SER A 29 -10.37 -17.05 -10.52
N GLU A 30 -9.97 -18.31 -10.37
CA GLU A 30 -9.74 -18.95 -9.08
C GLU A 30 -8.54 -18.32 -8.37
N TYR A 31 -7.42 -18.16 -9.06
CA TYR A 31 -6.21 -17.52 -8.51
C TYR A 31 -6.44 -16.08 -8.10
N LEU A 32 -7.26 -15.33 -8.85
CA LEU A 32 -7.60 -13.95 -8.51
C LEU A 32 -8.40 -13.86 -7.20
N VAL A 33 -9.39 -14.75 -7.02
CA VAL A 33 -10.20 -14.82 -5.80
C VAL A 33 -9.36 -15.27 -4.61
N GLU A 34 -8.50 -16.27 -4.78
CA GLU A 34 -7.58 -16.71 -3.73
C GLU A 34 -6.63 -15.58 -3.32
N ASP A 35 -6.01 -14.87 -4.28
CA ASP A 35 -5.12 -13.74 -4.00
C ASP A 35 -5.82 -12.63 -3.22
N TYR A 36 -7.06 -12.33 -3.57
CA TYR A 36 -7.87 -11.35 -2.85
C TYR A 36 -8.11 -11.78 -1.40
N ASN A 37 -8.53 -13.03 -1.19
CA ASN A 37 -8.78 -13.58 0.14
C ASN A 37 -7.51 -13.61 1.00
N ILE A 38 -6.37 -13.99 0.42
CA ILE A 38 -5.06 -14.00 1.10
C ILE A 38 -4.68 -12.57 1.54
N ARG A 39 -4.83 -11.58 0.65
CA ARG A 39 -4.50 -10.18 0.99
C ARG A 39 -5.41 -9.62 2.07
N GLU A 40 -6.71 -9.85 1.97
CA GLU A 40 -7.67 -9.38 2.96
C GLU A 40 -7.43 -9.99 4.34
N PHE A 41 -7.22 -11.31 4.38
CA PHE A 41 -6.92 -12.03 5.61
C PHE A 41 -5.63 -11.52 6.27
N LEU A 42 -4.54 -11.41 5.52
CA LEU A 42 -3.26 -10.93 6.04
C LEU A 42 -3.34 -9.49 6.51
N LYS A 43 -4.03 -8.62 5.77
CA LYS A 43 -4.17 -7.23 6.14
C LYS A 43 -4.98 -7.05 7.42
N LYS A 44 -6.03 -7.83 7.62
CA LYS A 44 -6.82 -7.84 8.86
C LYS A 44 -6.02 -8.36 10.06
N LYS A 45 -5.34 -9.49 9.89
CA LYS A 45 -4.57 -10.14 10.97
C LYS A 45 -3.35 -9.32 11.39
N LEU A 46 -2.63 -8.75 10.43
CA LEU A 46 -1.36 -8.05 10.63
C LEU A 46 -1.50 -6.52 10.63
N TYR A 47 -2.70 -5.98 10.86
CA TYR A 47 -2.93 -4.54 10.85
C TYR A 47 -2.02 -3.78 11.81
N SER A 48 -1.78 -4.32 13.02
CA SER A 48 -0.90 -3.73 14.04
C SER A 48 0.58 -3.72 13.67
N ALA A 49 0.99 -4.58 12.74
CA ALA A 49 2.35 -4.66 12.24
C ALA A 49 2.68 -3.57 11.20
N GLY A 50 1.66 -2.90 10.65
CA GLY A 50 1.83 -1.90 9.60
C GLY A 50 2.27 -2.53 8.28
N VAL A 51 1.36 -3.28 7.64
CA VAL A 51 1.61 -3.91 6.34
C VAL A 51 1.30 -2.90 5.23
N SER A 52 2.32 -2.56 4.44
CA SER A 52 2.20 -1.66 3.30
C SER A 52 1.70 -2.39 2.05
N LYS A 53 2.41 -3.43 1.66
CA LYS A 53 2.21 -4.13 0.39
C LYS A 53 2.34 -5.64 0.58
N ILE A 54 1.56 -6.42 -0.16
CA ILE A 54 1.63 -7.87 -0.21
C ILE A 54 1.80 -8.27 -1.67
N GLU A 55 2.95 -8.84 -2.01
CA GLU A 55 3.21 -9.42 -3.33
C GLU A 55 2.96 -10.93 -3.28
N ILE A 56 2.37 -11.47 -4.34
CA ILE A 56 2.06 -12.89 -4.45
C ILE A 56 2.70 -13.43 -5.73
N GLU A 57 3.62 -14.36 -5.57
CA GLU A 57 4.26 -15.10 -6.65
C GLU A 57 3.71 -16.52 -6.66
N ARG A 58 3.21 -16.99 -7.81
CA ARG A 58 2.69 -18.37 -7.96
C ARG A 58 3.60 -19.15 -8.90
N ALA A 59 3.94 -20.34 -8.45
CA ALA A 59 4.49 -21.42 -9.27
C ALA A 59 3.48 -22.57 -9.28
N SER A 60 3.72 -23.62 -10.06
CA SER A 60 2.79 -24.74 -10.22
C SER A 60 2.24 -25.27 -8.89
N ASP A 61 3.13 -25.56 -7.91
CA ASP A 61 2.76 -26.21 -6.64
C ASP A 61 2.93 -25.30 -5.41
N ARG A 62 3.34 -24.04 -5.60
CA ARG A 62 3.72 -23.17 -4.49
C ARG A 62 3.14 -21.77 -4.68
N VAL A 63 2.72 -21.20 -3.56
CA VAL A 63 2.34 -19.78 -3.47
C VAL A 63 3.33 -19.12 -2.52
N LYS A 64 4.11 -18.18 -3.02
CA LYS A 64 5.02 -17.37 -2.21
C LYS A 64 4.38 -16.02 -1.96
N VAL A 65 4.19 -15.70 -0.70
CA VAL A 65 3.62 -14.43 -0.24
C VAL A 65 4.72 -13.58 0.38
N VAL A 66 5.02 -12.44 -0.23
CA VAL A 66 6.02 -11.50 0.27
C VAL A 66 5.30 -10.34 0.97
N ILE A 67 5.53 -10.19 2.26
CA ILE A 67 4.87 -9.19 3.10
C ILE A 67 5.85 -8.05 3.40
N TYR A 68 5.51 -6.84 2.96
CA TYR A 68 6.26 -5.63 3.28
C TYR A 68 5.67 -4.98 4.54
N THR A 69 6.44 -4.93 5.62
CA THR A 69 5.97 -4.45 6.93
C THR A 69 6.95 -3.47 7.57
N ALA A 70 6.41 -2.55 8.37
CA ALA A 70 7.21 -1.64 9.19
C ALA A 70 7.75 -2.31 10.46
N LYS A 71 7.09 -3.36 10.95
CA LYS A 71 7.44 -4.04 12.21
C LYS A 71 7.55 -5.55 12.00
N PRO A 72 8.65 -6.04 11.40
CA PRO A 72 8.81 -7.47 11.09
C PRO A 72 8.76 -8.36 12.34
N GLY A 73 9.25 -7.87 13.49
CA GLY A 73 9.20 -8.62 14.73
C GLY A 73 7.79 -9.01 15.21
N VAL A 74 6.78 -8.18 14.91
CA VAL A 74 5.37 -8.49 15.23
C VAL A 74 4.83 -9.61 14.34
N VAL A 75 5.24 -9.63 13.07
CA VAL A 75 4.80 -10.66 12.10
C VAL A 75 5.47 -12.00 12.39
N ILE A 76 6.74 -11.98 12.75
CA ILE A 76 7.51 -13.20 13.07
C ILE A 76 7.06 -13.80 14.40
N GLY A 77 6.83 -12.94 15.40
CA GLY A 77 6.51 -13.34 16.76
C GLY A 77 7.72 -13.91 17.52
N LYS A 78 7.49 -14.32 18.75
CA LYS A 78 8.52 -14.92 19.59
C LYS A 78 8.92 -16.31 19.04
N GLY A 79 10.20 -16.44 18.65
CA GLY A 79 10.73 -17.71 18.11
C GLY A 79 10.08 -18.18 16.79
N GLY A 80 9.39 -17.28 16.05
CA GLY A 80 8.73 -17.66 14.81
C GLY A 80 7.33 -18.28 14.96
N ALA A 81 6.74 -18.25 16.15
CA ALA A 81 5.45 -18.90 16.39
C ALA A 81 4.31 -18.27 15.57
N GLU A 82 4.26 -16.93 15.48
CA GLU A 82 3.18 -16.23 14.77
C GLU A 82 3.20 -16.48 13.25
N ILE A 83 4.38 -16.57 12.65
CA ILE A 83 4.51 -16.87 11.22
C ILE A 83 4.06 -18.28 10.91
N GLU A 84 4.36 -19.27 11.77
CA GLU A 84 3.90 -20.65 11.59
C GLU A 84 2.38 -20.78 11.71
N ILE A 85 1.76 -20.11 12.68
CA ILE A 85 0.30 -20.03 12.81
C ILE A 85 -0.31 -19.39 11.57
N THR A 86 0.25 -18.28 11.11
CA THR A 86 -0.24 -17.57 9.92
C THR A 86 -0.13 -18.45 8.67
N LYS A 87 0.95 -19.21 8.54
CA LYS A 87 1.14 -20.15 7.44
C LYS A 87 0.12 -21.30 7.47
N GLN A 88 -0.19 -21.84 8.65
CA GLN A 88 -1.23 -22.87 8.82
C GLN A 88 -2.63 -22.34 8.48
N GLU A 89 -2.93 -21.10 8.84
CA GLU A 89 -4.21 -20.48 8.52
C GLU A 89 -4.33 -20.19 7.02
N LEU A 90 -3.27 -19.71 6.37
CA LEU A 90 -3.22 -19.53 4.93
C LEU A 90 -3.34 -20.85 4.15
N ALA A 91 -2.77 -21.93 4.68
CA ALA A 91 -2.91 -23.26 4.08
C ALA A 91 -4.36 -23.80 4.07
N LYS A 92 -5.27 -23.16 4.82
CA LYS A 92 -6.72 -23.46 4.76
C LYS A 92 -7.45 -22.71 3.65
N LEU A 93 -6.83 -21.66 3.11
CA LEU A 93 -7.40 -20.79 2.05
C LEU A 93 -6.95 -21.21 0.65
N THR A 94 -5.89 -22.04 0.55
CA THR A 94 -5.32 -22.48 -0.73
C THR A 94 -4.88 -23.94 -0.62
N ASP A 95 -5.05 -24.70 -1.69
CA ASP A 95 -4.62 -26.11 -1.77
C ASP A 95 -3.11 -26.25 -2.04
N LYS A 96 -2.42 -25.12 -2.30
CA LYS A 96 -1.00 -25.10 -2.64
C LYS A 96 -0.12 -24.86 -1.41
N LYS A 97 1.14 -25.27 -1.51
CA LYS A 97 2.12 -25.04 -0.43
C LYS A 97 2.44 -23.56 -0.30
N VAL A 98 2.10 -22.95 0.86
CA VAL A 98 2.35 -21.54 1.14
C VAL A 98 3.75 -21.34 1.69
N MET A 99 4.45 -20.34 1.15
CA MET A 99 5.71 -19.82 1.68
C MET A 99 5.54 -18.34 2.00
N ILE A 100 5.96 -17.91 3.19
CA ILE A 100 5.89 -16.51 3.60
C ILE A 100 7.29 -15.96 3.67
N ASP A 101 7.51 -14.83 3.01
CA ASP A 101 8.74 -14.04 3.07
C ASP A 101 8.41 -12.65 3.63
N ILE A 102 9.27 -12.12 4.52
CA ILE A 102 9.03 -10.84 5.19
C ILE A 102 10.12 -9.86 4.80
N LYS A 103 9.71 -8.73 4.26
CA LYS A 103 10.60 -7.61 3.93
C LYS A 103 10.32 -6.41 4.80
N GLU A 104 11.36 -5.90 5.44
CA GLU A 104 11.27 -4.73 6.30
C GLU A 104 11.26 -3.43 5.49
N ILE A 105 10.36 -2.53 5.88
CA ILE A 105 10.33 -1.14 5.39
C ILE A 105 11.12 -0.27 6.35
N LYS A 106 12.35 0.08 5.97
CA LYS A 106 13.27 0.88 6.81
C LYS A 106 12.76 2.30 7.13
N ARG A 107 11.93 2.89 6.26
CA ARG A 107 11.40 4.25 6.40
C ARG A 107 9.89 4.26 6.23
N PRO A 108 9.11 3.91 7.26
CA PRO A 108 7.64 3.84 7.17
C PRO A 108 6.98 5.17 6.86
N ASP A 109 7.54 6.30 7.31
CA ASP A 109 7.02 7.63 7.01
C ASP A 109 7.21 8.05 5.53
N ARG A 110 7.93 7.27 4.72
CA ARG A 110 8.09 7.46 3.27
C ARG A 110 7.23 6.51 2.44
N ASP A 111 6.40 5.72 3.09
CA ASP A 111 5.47 4.77 2.47
C ASP A 111 4.06 5.34 2.50
N ALA A 112 3.42 5.47 1.33
CA ALA A 112 2.14 6.17 1.22
C ALA A 112 1.00 5.42 1.92
N GLN A 113 1.02 4.07 1.89
CA GLN A 113 0.00 3.25 2.53
C GLN A 113 0.06 3.38 4.06
N LEU A 114 1.27 3.29 4.63
CA LEU A 114 1.49 3.41 6.07
C LEU A 114 1.15 4.81 6.59
N VAL A 115 1.47 5.85 5.81
CA VAL A 115 1.10 7.24 6.14
C VAL A 115 -0.41 7.42 6.09
N ALA A 116 -1.11 6.84 5.10
CA ALA A 116 -2.57 6.90 5.00
C ALA A 116 -3.24 6.20 6.20
N GLU A 117 -2.78 5.01 6.57
CA GLU A 117 -3.27 4.28 7.74
C GLU A 117 -3.00 5.01 9.06
N ASN A 118 -1.85 5.67 9.19
CA ASN A 118 -1.53 6.49 10.36
C ASN A 118 -2.47 7.70 10.48
N ILE A 119 -2.79 8.36 9.36
CA ILE A 119 -3.78 9.45 9.36
C ILE A 119 -5.16 8.91 9.75
N ALA A 120 -5.58 7.78 9.18
CA ALA A 120 -6.86 7.15 9.49
C ALA A 120 -6.98 6.81 10.98
N GLN A 121 -5.96 6.19 11.56
CA GLN A 121 -5.92 5.86 12.99
C GLN A 121 -5.98 7.11 13.88
N GLN A 122 -5.33 8.21 13.50
CA GLN A 122 -5.44 9.48 14.22
C GLN A 122 -6.86 10.05 14.17
N LEU A 123 -7.57 9.91 13.03
CA LEU A 123 -8.97 10.33 12.90
C LEU A 123 -9.90 9.50 13.77
N GLU A 124 -9.71 8.19 13.85
CA GLU A 124 -10.43 7.28 14.76
C GLU A 124 -10.23 7.67 16.22
N ASN A 125 -9.00 8.08 16.57
CA ASN A 125 -8.66 8.61 17.90
C ASN A 125 -9.15 10.06 18.13
N ARG A 126 -10.07 10.57 17.28
CA ARG A 126 -10.68 11.91 17.40
C ARG A 126 -9.71 13.09 17.32
N ILE A 127 -8.55 12.90 16.72
CA ILE A 127 -7.62 13.99 16.44
C ILE A 127 -8.17 14.81 15.27
N SER A 128 -8.07 16.14 15.35
CA SER A 128 -8.48 17.03 14.25
C SER A 128 -7.77 16.64 12.94
N PHE A 129 -8.55 16.47 11.86
CA PHE A 129 -8.03 16.05 10.55
C PHE A 129 -6.92 16.99 10.03
N ARG A 130 -7.03 18.30 10.29
CA ARG A 130 -5.98 19.27 9.91
C ARG A 130 -4.67 19.01 10.62
N ARG A 131 -4.71 18.70 11.91
CA ARG A 131 -3.53 18.37 12.71
C ARG A 131 -2.94 17.03 12.29
N ALA A 132 -3.76 16.01 12.10
CA ALA A 132 -3.33 14.69 11.66
C ALA A 132 -2.60 14.76 10.30
N MET A 133 -3.21 15.42 9.30
CA MET A 133 -2.61 15.57 7.97
C MET A 133 -1.28 16.35 8.03
N LYS A 134 -1.25 17.52 8.65
CA LYS A 134 -0.03 18.35 8.73
C LYS A 134 1.10 17.66 9.49
N SER A 135 0.79 16.96 10.59
CA SER A 135 1.79 16.21 11.35
C SER A 135 2.41 15.08 10.53
N CYS A 136 1.58 14.29 9.83
CA CYS A 136 2.08 13.21 8.97
C CYS A 136 2.87 13.75 7.78
N MET A 137 2.40 14.81 7.12
CA MET A 137 3.12 15.47 6.03
C MET A 137 4.50 15.95 6.44
N GLY A 138 4.60 16.63 7.59
CA GLY A 138 5.88 17.10 8.11
C GLY A 138 6.86 15.97 8.43
N ARG A 139 6.38 14.82 8.92
CA ARG A 139 7.23 13.62 9.12
C ARG A 139 7.71 13.05 7.80
N THR A 140 6.84 12.95 6.81
CA THR A 140 7.18 12.43 5.47
C THR A 140 8.23 13.32 4.78
N MET A 141 8.10 14.63 4.87
CA MET A 141 9.09 15.56 4.31
C MET A 141 10.45 15.42 5.03
N LYS A 142 10.45 15.29 6.36
CA LYS A 142 11.67 15.02 7.15
C LYS A 142 12.32 13.66 6.81
N ALA A 143 11.51 12.67 6.43
CA ALA A 143 12.00 11.36 5.99
C ALA A 143 12.66 11.39 4.59
N GLY A 144 12.63 12.53 3.92
CA GLY A 144 13.31 12.75 2.64
C GLY A 144 12.43 12.48 1.42
N ALA A 145 11.11 12.68 1.53
CA ALA A 145 10.22 12.76 0.37
C ALA A 145 10.39 14.13 -0.32
N LEU A 146 10.29 14.17 -1.65
CA LEU A 146 10.37 15.41 -2.43
C LEU A 146 9.03 16.15 -2.50
N GLY A 147 7.94 15.46 -2.21
CA GLY A 147 6.62 16.05 -2.11
C GLY A 147 5.59 15.07 -1.58
N ILE A 148 4.57 15.59 -0.95
CA ILE A 148 3.43 14.83 -0.43
C ILE A 148 2.12 15.59 -0.67
N LYS A 149 1.07 14.83 -1.01
CA LYS A 149 -0.31 15.29 -1.04
C LYS A 149 -1.15 14.34 -0.22
N ALA A 150 -1.88 14.87 0.75
CA ALA A 150 -2.86 14.11 1.53
C ALA A 150 -4.25 14.70 1.29
N ALA A 151 -5.25 13.86 1.14
CA ALA A 151 -6.65 14.23 0.97
C ALA A 151 -7.53 13.41 1.90
N CYS A 152 -8.41 14.07 2.64
CA CYS A 152 -9.44 13.44 3.47
C CYS A 152 -10.81 13.78 2.91
N SER A 153 -11.67 12.78 2.78
CA SER A 153 -13.02 12.90 2.21
C SER A 153 -14.05 12.25 3.12
N GLY A 154 -15.14 12.94 3.39
CA GLY A 154 -16.21 12.46 4.25
C GLY A 154 -16.77 13.54 5.17
N ARG A 155 -17.43 13.15 6.26
CA ARG A 155 -17.94 14.06 7.29
C ARG A 155 -16.82 14.53 8.21
N LEU A 156 -15.99 15.44 7.71
CA LEU A 156 -14.81 15.93 8.41
C LEU A 156 -15.19 16.72 9.68
N GLY A 157 -14.71 16.25 10.82
CA GLY A 157 -15.02 16.86 12.11
C GLY A 157 -16.48 16.67 12.56
N GLY A 158 -17.23 15.72 11.99
CA GLY A 158 -18.62 15.47 12.32
C GLY A 158 -19.63 16.39 11.60
N ALA A 159 -19.18 17.15 10.59
CA ALA A 159 -20.06 17.99 9.80
C ALA A 159 -21.14 17.18 9.08
N ASP A 160 -22.38 17.71 8.97
CA ASP A 160 -23.49 16.99 8.30
C ASP A 160 -23.25 16.82 6.82
N ILE A 161 -22.67 17.82 6.17
CA ILE A 161 -22.33 17.75 4.75
C ILE A 161 -20.90 17.25 4.59
N ALA A 162 -20.76 16.15 3.84
CA ALA A 162 -19.47 15.60 3.49
C ALA A 162 -18.70 16.55 2.55
N ARG A 163 -17.40 16.68 2.77
CA ARG A 163 -16.51 17.44 1.91
C ARG A 163 -15.17 16.78 1.78
N THR A 164 -14.40 17.22 0.77
CA THR A 164 -13.02 16.80 0.57
C THR A 164 -12.09 17.97 0.86
N GLU A 165 -11.14 17.75 1.76
CA GLU A 165 -10.04 18.70 1.99
C GLU A 165 -8.71 18.01 1.67
N PHE A 166 -7.80 18.76 1.06
CA PHE A 166 -6.46 18.27 0.73
C PHE A 166 -5.41 19.33 1.07
N TYR A 167 -4.26 18.82 1.43
CA TYR A 167 -3.04 19.61 1.62
C TYR A 167 -1.93 19.01 0.77
N SER A 168 -1.04 19.87 0.28
CA SER A 168 0.13 19.43 -0.49
C SER A 168 1.36 20.23 -0.05
N GLU A 169 2.51 19.58 -0.04
CA GLU A 169 3.80 20.17 0.27
C GLU A 169 4.85 19.59 -0.68
N GLY A 170 5.73 20.44 -1.23
CA GLY A 170 6.68 20.04 -2.25
C GLY A 170 6.04 19.84 -3.63
N THR A 171 6.74 19.13 -4.50
CA THR A 171 6.35 18.90 -5.91
C THR A 171 5.78 17.50 -6.09
N ILE A 172 4.68 17.35 -6.83
CA ILE A 172 4.06 16.05 -7.12
C ILE A 172 3.64 15.99 -8.58
N PRO A 173 4.54 15.56 -9.47
CA PRO A 173 4.30 15.52 -10.92
C PRO A 173 3.49 14.26 -11.29
N LEU A 174 2.17 14.27 -11.11
CA LEU A 174 1.31 13.11 -11.34
C LEU A 174 1.29 12.63 -12.80
N GLN A 175 1.49 13.55 -13.75
CA GLN A 175 1.49 13.24 -15.19
C GLN A 175 2.82 12.63 -15.67
N THR A 176 3.93 12.85 -14.96
CA THR A 176 5.26 12.37 -15.35
C THR A 176 5.38 10.86 -15.06
N LEU A 177 5.46 10.03 -16.10
CA LEU A 177 5.50 8.58 -15.94
C LEU A 177 6.78 8.08 -15.24
N ARG A 178 7.92 8.73 -15.50
CA ARG A 178 9.20 8.41 -14.84
C ARG A 178 9.27 8.82 -13.36
N ALA A 179 8.30 9.60 -12.86
CA ALA A 179 8.25 9.99 -11.46
C ALA A 179 7.78 8.83 -10.58
N ASP A 180 8.60 8.45 -9.60
CA ASP A 180 8.24 7.45 -8.59
C ASP A 180 7.26 8.04 -7.58
N ILE A 181 5.97 7.84 -7.84
CA ILE A 181 4.88 8.25 -6.97
C ILE A 181 4.30 7.02 -6.31
N ASP A 182 4.35 7.04 -4.99
CA ASP A 182 3.70 6.05 -4.16
C ASP A 182 2.29 6.53 -3.79
N TYR A 183 1.33 5.60 -3.75
CA TYR A 183 -0.06 5.91 -3.48
C TYR A 183 -0.61 4.99 -2.40
N GLY A 184 -1.26 5.58 -1.40
CA GLY A 184 -1.92 4.85 -0.33
C GLY A 184 -3.36 5.29 -0.15
N PHE A 185 -4.21 4.34 0.20
CA PHE A 185 -5.62 4.55 0.54
C PHE A 185 -5.94 3.85 1.85
N ALA A 186 -6.61 4.57 2.75
CA ALA A 186 -7.11 4.03 4.00
C ALA A 186 -8.49 4.62 4.32
N GLU A 187 -9.28 3.88 5.07
CA GLU A 187 -10.56 4.33 5.60
C GLU A 187 -10.47 4.43 7.12
N ALA A 188 -10.94 5.54 7.68
CA ALA A 188 -11.08 5.72 9.12
C ALA A 188 -12.53 5.51 9.52
N ASP A 189 -12.79 4.60 10.45
CA ASP A 189 -14.11 4.34 11.01
C ASP A 189 -14.39 5.31 12.17
N THR A 190 -15.14 6.37 11.86
CA THR A 190 -15.52 7.37 12.85
C THR A 190 -16.96 7.18 13.31
N THR A 191 -17.32 7.76 14.46
CA THR A 191 -18.70 7.72 14.99
C THR A 191 -19.73 8.33 14.04
N TYR A 192 -19.31 9.18 13.10
CA TYR A 192 -20.17 9.85 12.12
C TYR A 192 -20.15 9.19 10.74
N GLY A 193 -19.46 8.06 10.59
CA GLY A 193 -19.31 7.32 9.34
C GLY A 193 -17.86 7.20 8.90
N LYS A 194 -17.63 6.60 7.74
CA LYS A 194 -16.28 6.41 7.18
C LYS A 194 -15.72 7.69 6.58
N VAL A 195 -14.44 7.93 6.86
CA VAL A 195 -13.66 9.01 6.24
C VAL A 195 -12.55 8.37 5.41
N GLY A 196 -12.59 8.60 4.09
CA GLY A 196 -11.56 8.11 3.17
C GLY A 196 -10.32 9.01 3.20
N VAL A 197 -9.15 8.39 3.33
CA VAL A 197 -7.84 9.07 3.29
C VAL A 197 -7.08 8.60 2.08
N LYS A 198 -6.58 9.53 1.26
CA LYS A 198 -5.73 9.25 0.10
C LYS A 198 -4.42 10.02 0.26
N VAL A 199 -3.31 9.34 0.05
CA VAL A 199 -1.97 9.92 0.16
C VAL A 199 -1.17 9.62 -1.09
N TRP A 200 -0.47 10.64 -1.60
CA TRP A 200 0.49 10.54 -2.71
C TRP A 200 1.83 11.02 -2.20
N ILE A 201 2.88 10.25 -2.36
CA ILE A 201 4.25 10.60 -1.96
C ILE A 201 5.16 10.52 -3.19
N TYR A 202 5.83 11.61 -3.49
CA TYR A 202 6.83 11.68 -4.54
C TYR A 202 8.22 11.35 -3.98
N LYS A 203 8.82 10.28 -4.49
CA LYS A 203 10.12 9.77 -4.03
C LYS A 203 11.30 10.21 -4.90
N GLY A 204 11.04 10.69 -6.11
CA GLY A 204 12.03 11.12 -7.09
C GLY A 204 11.73 10.60 -8.49
N GLU A 205 12.63 10.80 -9.44
CA GLU A 205 12.53 10.27 -10.78
C GLU A 205 13.40 9.02 -10.96
N ILE A 206 12.87 8.03 -11.66
CA ILE A 206 13.62 6.84 -12.09
C ILE A 206 13.96 7.07 -13.57
N LEU A 207 15.23 7.30 -13.84
CA LEU A 207 15.72 7.40 -15.20
C LEU A 207 16.30 6.06 -15.64
N PRO A 208 16.11 5.64 -16.91
CA PRO A 208 16.73 4.43 -17.41
C PRO A 208 18.25 4.58 -17.34
N THR A 209 18.92 3.65 -16.70
CA THR A 209 20.39 3.58 -16.66
C THR A 209 20.86 3.25 -18.09
N LYS A 210 21.81 4.01 -18.61
CA LYS A 210 22.42 3.71 -19.92
C LYS A 210 23.04 2.30 -19.84
N GLY A 211 22.40 1.30 -20.44
CA GLY A 211 22.91 -0.07 -20.50
C GLY A 211 21.91 -1.20 -20.18
N GLU A 212 20.77 -0.91 -19.58
CA GLU A 212 19.73 -1.94 -19.48
C GLU A 212 18.78 -1.83 -20.69
N PRO A 213 18.69 -2.88 -21.55
CA PRO A 213 17.67 -2.90 -22.58
C PRO A 213 16.31 -2.84 -21.89
N VAL A 214 15.42 -1.96 -22.36
CA VAL A 214 14.01 -1.97 -22.00
C VAL A 214 13.46 -3.30 -22.51
N GLU A 215 13.31 -4.30 -21.64
CA GLU A 215 12.56 -5.51 -21.94
C GLU A 215 11.14 -5.10 -22.32
N GLY A 216 10.83 -5.09 -23.59
CA GLY A 216 9.48 -4.80 -24.08
C GLY A 216 9.38 -4.09 -25.43
N SER A 217 10.46 -3.91 -26.16
CA SER A 217 10.41 -3.35 -27.53
C SER A 217 10.82 -4.37 -28.61
N ASP A 218 10.23 -5.57 -28.56
CA ASP A 218 10.30 -6.46 -29.73
C ASP A 218 8.95 -7.13 -29.97
N LYS A 219 8.31 -6.59 -31.03
CA LYS A 219 7.22 -7.10 -31.91
C LYS A 219 5.81 -7.10 -31.35
#